data_457a018167c82221afafc59610d17609
#
_entry.id   457a018167c82221afafc59610d17609
#
_cell.length_a   1.000
_cell.length_b   1.000
_cell.length_c   1.000
_cell.angle_alpha   90.00
_cell.angle_beta   90.00
_cell.angle_gamma   90.00
#
_symmetry.space_group_name_H-M   'P 1'
#
loop_
_entity.id
_entity.type
_entity.pdbx_description
1 polymer ?
#
loop_
_entity_poly.entity_id
_entity_poly.type
_entity_poly.pdbx_seq_one_letter_code
_entity_poly.pdbx_strand_id
1 'polypeptide(L)'
;LRGRYVSNVYDEGLSDQEILVHIGLDDIDSHFGGCTTHLSYLIVKELLKTLNVEFIDYPNLVRLNPSIPFKTRGNGAVALRLKTFRSNIKLLVKTLTDMTLKYLSEYEVSVGSDPGIALVFGDVPKELSKLYMKALTDYVHRDYLLNILNKLDNIETPLGISRGVIGALAAIGWPQGSDCTYELLAYRVLRGVGERCVDKDSVKNADLKYSEYIFNNYDHEEDVLLITPHSNDPV
;
A
#
# COMPACT_ATOMS: atom_id res chain seq x y z
N LEU A 1 -13.86 -3.61 16.49
CA LEU A 1 -12.84 -4.66 16.62
C LEU A 1 -11.56 -4.01 17.13
N ARG A 2 -10.93 -4.55 18.19
CA ARG A 2 -9.67 -4.01 18.69
C ARG A 2 -8.55 -4.36 17.72
N GLY A 3 -7.65 -3.39 17.45
CA GLY A 3 -6.43 -3.63 16.70
C GLY A 3 -5.54 -4.66 17.42
N ARG A 4 -4.72 -5.36 16.65
CA ARG A 4 -3.71 -6.26 17.18
C ARG A 4 -2.38 -5.51 17.27
N TYR A 5 -1.71 -5.61 18.40
CA TYR A 5 -0.41 -4.99 18.68
C TYR A 5 0.64 -6.05 19.02
N VAL A 6 1.87 -5.77 18.66
CA VAL A 6 3.03 -6.64 18.84
C VAL A 6 3.94 -6.07 19.93
N SER A 7 3.77 -6.50 21.18
CA SER A 7 4.43 -5.89 22.35
C SER A 7 5.96 -5.89 22.30
N ASN A 8 6.58 -6.96 21.78
CA ASN A 8 8.04 -7.11 21.71
C ASN A 8 8.73 -6.13 20.75
N VAL A 9 8.00 -5.51 19.85
CA VAL A 9 8.53 -4.52 18.90
C VAL A 9 8.76 -3.17 19.59
N TYR A 10 8.04 -2.91 20.67
CA TYR A 10 8.07 -1.66 21.45
C TYR A 10 9.02 -1.71 22.67
N ASP A 11 9.91 -2.70 22.73
CA ASP A 11 10.89 -2.82 23.81
C ASP A 11 11.90 -1.67 23.74
N GLU A 12 11.90 -0.81 24.76
CA GLU A 12 12.79 0.35 24.84
C GLU A 12 14.27 -0.04 24.97
N GLY A 13 14.56 -1.24 25.48
CA GLY A 13 15.94 -1.79 25.55
C GLY A 13 16.56 -2.09 24.18
N LEU A 14 15.75 -2.12 23.10
CA LEU A 14 16.15 -2.38 21.73
C LEU A 14 15.98 -1.18 20.80
N SER A 15 15.85 0.03 21.33
CA SER A 15 15.51 1.26 20.59
C SER A 15 16.41 1.54 19.39
N ASP A 16 17.72 1.31 19.53
CA ASP A 16 18.73 1.58 18.50
C ASP A 16 18.94 0.42 17.50
N GLN A 17 18.16 -0.65 17.65
CA GLN A 17 18.22 -1.77 16.73
C GLN A 17 17.42 -1.48 15.47
N GLU A 18 18.05 -1.69 14.30
CA GLU A 18 17.35 -1.65 13.02
C GLU A 18 16.37 -2.81 12.89
N ILE A 19 15.25 -2.55 12.24
CA ILE A 19 14.22 -3.54 11.96
C ILE A 19 13.65 -3.34 10.56
N LEU A 20 13.38 -4.46 9.89
CA LEU A 20 12.58 -4.48 8.66
C LEU A 20 11.10 -4.30 9.02
N VAL A 21 10.41 -3.47 8.25
CA VAL A 21 8.97 -3.27 8.37
C VAL A 21 8.34 -3.37 6.99
N HIS A 22 7.37 -4.25 6.89
CA HIS A 22 6.54 -4.39 5.69
C HIS A 22 5.15 -3.87 6.02
N ILE A 23 4.65 -2.94 5.21
CA ILE A 23 3.34 -2.29 5.40
C ILE A 23 2.46 -2.70 4.23
N GLY A 24 1.32 -3.31 4.53
CA GLY A 24 0.29 -3.64 3.55
C GLY A 24 -0.91 -2.70 3.68
N LEU A 25 -1.47 -2.32 2.54
CA LEU A 25 -2.63 -1.44 2.41
C LEU A 25 -3.60 -2.04 1.40
N ASP A 26 -4.89 -2.12 1.74
CA ASP A 26 -5.91 -2.59 0.81
C ASP A 26 -7.29 -2.02 1.12
N ASP A 27 -8.16 -2.02 0.11
CA ASP A 27 -9.57 -1.60 0.18
C ASP A 27 -9.77 -0.15 0.68
N ILE A 28 -8.89 0.77 0.23
CA ILE A 28 -8.85 2.20 0.64
C ILE A 28 -9.46 3.08 -0.46
N ASP A 29 -10.47 2.59 -1.11
CA ASP A 29 -11.20 3.32 -2.13
C ASP A 29 -12.70 3.07 -2.02
N SER A 30 -13.49 3.98 -2.56
CA SER A 30 -14.94 3.85 -2.65
C SER A 30 -15.42 4.29 -4.04
N HIS A 31 -16.70 4.16 -4.29
CA HIS A 31 -17.33 4.71 -5.51
C HIS A 31 -17.27 6.25 -5.56
N PHE A 32 -17.07 6.89 -4.41
CA PHE A 32 -17.01 8.36 -4.29
C PHE A 32 -15.59 8.91 -4.43
N GLY A 33 -14.58 8.08 -4.28
CA GLY A 33 -13.19 8.50 -4.39
C GLY A 33 -12.24 7.65 -3.56
N GLY A 34 -11.03 8.16 -3.39
CA GLY A 34 -9.94 7.45 -2.73
C GLY A 34 -9.24 6.46 -3.66
N CYS A 35 -8.02 6.10 -3.28
CA CYS A 35 -7.23 5.09 -3.98
C CYS A 35 -6.11 4.58 -3.06
N THR A 36 -5.96 3.27 -2.98
CA THR A 36 -4.91 2.65 -2.16
C THR A 36 -3.51 3.10 -2.59
N THR A 37 -3.26 3.23 -3.90
CA THR A 37 -1.95 3.70 -4.39
C THR A 37 -1.70 5.17 -4.07
N HIS A 38 -2.74 6.03 -4.11
CA HIS A 38 -2.61 7.43 -3.75
C HIS A 38 -2.29 7.61 -2.26
N LEU A 39 -3.02 6.91 -1.38
CA LEU A 39 -2.68 6.93 0.05
C LEU A 39 -1.25 6.43 0.30
N SER A 40 -0.83 5.34 -0.37
CA SER A 40 0.52 4.81 -0.22
C SER A 40 1.60 5.83 -0.63
N TYR A 41 1.37 6.58 -1.71
CA TYR A 41 2.24 7.68 -2.12
C TYR A 41 2.34 8.78 -1.05
N LEU A 42 1.21 9.19 -0.47
CA LEU A 42 1.19 10.19 0.59
C LEU A 42 1.92 9.70 1.85
N ILE A 43 1.76 8.43 2.20
CA ILE A 43 2.46 7.78 3.32
C ILE A 43 3.97 7.78 3.07
N VAL A 44 4.43 7.31 1.91
CA VAL A 44 5.86 7.31 1.56
C VAL A 44 6.45 8.72 1.70
N LYS A 45 5.77 9.70 1.14
CA LYS A 45 6.22 11.10 1.18
C LYS A 45 6.30 11.65 2.61
N GLU A 46 5.35 11.30 3.47
CA GLU A 46 5.34 11.74 4.86
C GLU A 46 6.41 11.01 5.69
N LEU A 47 6.56 9.69 5.52
CA LEU A 47 7.57 8.92 6.25
C LEU A 47 9.00 9.38 5.92
N LEU A 48 9.30 9.64 4.64
CA LEU A 48 10.60 10.18 4.22
C LEU A 48 10.90 11.57 4.79
N LYS A 49 9.87 12.34 5.12
CA LYS A 49 10.01 13.69 5.69
C LYS A 49 10.14 13.68 7.21
N THR A 50 9.44 12.77 7.89
CA THR A 50 9.25 12.85 9.35
C THR A 50 10.02 11.79 10.14
N LEU A 51 10.44 10.71 9.48
CA LEU A 51 11.11 9.59 10.13
C LEU A 51 12.42 9.24 9.40
N ASN A 52 13.37 8.71 10.18
CA ASN A 52 14.57 8.09 9.61
C ASN A 52 14.20 6.68 9.11
N VAL A 53 13.80 6.60 7.84
CA VAL A 53 13.42 5.37 7.16
C VAL A 53 14.18 5.22 5.86
N GLU A 54 14.53 3.99 5.50
CA GLU A 54 15.10 3.60 4.21
C GLU A 54 14.13 2.65 3.51
N PHE A 55 13.54 3.06 2.39
CA PHE A 55 12.74 2.17 1.55
C PHE A 55 13.67 1.22 0.79
N ILE A 56 13.46 -0.08 0.94
CA ILE A 56 14.29 -1.12 0.32
C ILE A 56 13.76 -1.56 -1.04
N ASP A 57 12.58 -1.10 -1.41
CA ASP A 57 11.94 -1.35 -2.71
C ASP A 57 10.98 -0.21 -3.04
N TYR A 58 10.60 -0.08 -4.31
CA TYR A 58 9.47 0.75 -4.72
C TYR A 58 8.15 0.22 -4.13
N PRO A 59 7.12 1.06 -3.98
CA PRO A 59 5.79 0.57 -3.62
C PRO A 59 5.33 -0.51 -4.59
N ASN A 60 4.98 -1.68 -4.07
CA ASN A 60 4.55 -2.82 -4.88
C ASN A 60 3.02 -2.81 -5.00
N LEU A 61 2.48 -2.54 -6.19
CA LEU A 61 1.07 -2.77 -6.48
C LEU A 61 0.86 -4.23 -6.86
N VAL A 62 0.28 -4.99 -5.96
CA VAL A 62 0.08 -6.43 -6.09
C VAL A 62 -1.36 -6.71 -6.54
N ARG A 63 -1.52 -7.24 -7.76
CA ARG A 63 -2.82 -7.65 -8.27
C ARG A 63 -3.23 -8.97 -7.64
N LEU A 64 -4.49 -9.05 -7.23
CA LEU A 64 -5.12 -10.22 -6.63
C LEU A 64 -6.29 -10.70 -7.51
N ASN A 65 -7.00 -11.73 -7.08
CA ASN A 65 -8.09 -12.34 -7.86
C ASN A 65 -9.12 -11.29 -8.33
N PRO A 66 -9.24 -11.03 -9.63
CA PRO A 66 -10.16 -10.02 -10.16
C PRO A 66 -11.64 -10.43 -10.07
N SER A 67 -11.92 -11.68 -9.77
CA SER A 67 -13.29 -12.22 -9.69
C SER A 67 -13.92 -12.12 -8.30
N ILE A 68 -13.24 -11.49 -7.34
CA ILE A 68 -13.79 -11.29 -5.99
C ILE A 68 -14.96 -10.29 -6.03
N PRO A 69 -16.13 -10.63 -5.49
CA PRO A 69 -17.33 -9.80 -5.58
C PRO A 69 -17.30 -8.53 -4.73
N PHE A 70 -16.41 -8.47 -3.73
CA PHE A 70 -16.32 -7.38 -2.75
C PHE A 70 -15.28 -6.31 -3.09
N LYS A 71 -14.70 -6.33 -4.27
CA LYS A 71 -13.76 -5.31 -4.72
C LYS A 71 -14.48 -4.07 -5.21
N THR A 72 -13.90 -2.90 -5.02
CA THR A 72 -14.47 -1.63 -5.50
C THR A 72 -14.16 -1.42 -6.98
N ARG A 73 -12.93 -1.74 -7.42
CA ARG A 73 -12.44 -1.58 -8.80
C ARG A 73 -11.65 -2.82 -9.22
N GLY A 74 -10.41 -2.65 -9.69
CA GLY A 74 -9.48 -3.75 -9.84
C GLY A 74 -9.01 -4.24 -8.47
N ASN A 75 -8.97 -5.55 -8.25
CA ASN A 75 -8.49 -6.10 -6.99
C ASN A 75 -6.96 -5.97 -6.90
N GLY A 76 -6.48 -4.98 -6.15
CA GLY A 76 -5.06 -4.71 -6.00
C GLY A 76 -4.75 -4.04 -4.68
N ALA A 77 -3.82 -4.63 -3.95
CA ALA A 77 -3.30 -4.14 -2.68
C ALA A 77 -1.89 -3.57 -2.86
N VAL A 78 -1.42 -2.77 -1.91
CA VAL A 78 -0.08 -2.17 -1.96
C VAL A 78 0.76 -2.69 -0.80
N ALA A 79 2.01 -3.05 -1.09
CA ALA A 79 3.03 -3.31 -0.08
C ALA A 79 4.14 -2.26 -0.14
N LEU A 80 4.51 -1.71 1.02
CA LEU A 80 5.68 -0.87 1.22
C LEU A 80 6.69 -1.64 2.07
N ARG A 81 7.97 -1.50 1.76
CA ARG A 81 9.04 -2.22 2.45
C ARG A 81 10.15 -1.26 2.85
N LEU A 82 10.45 -1.21 4.13
CA LEU A 82 11.43 -0.25 4.65
C LEU A 82 12.25 -0.84 5.82
N LYS A 83 13.38 -0.19 6.07
CA LYS A 83 14.16 -0.33 7.31
C LYS A 83 13.98 0.90 8.15
N THR A 84 13.96 0.73 9.44
CA THR A 84 13.97 1.81 10.42
C THR A 84 14.49 1.33 11.76
N PHE A 85 14.64 2.22 12.74
CA PHE A 85 14.98 1.87 14.10
C PHE A 85 13.71 1.52 14.91
N ARG A 86 13.85 0.61 15.87
CA ARG A 86 12.73 0.23 16.75
C ARG A 86 12.12 1.43 17.49
N SER A 87 12.94 2.42 17.86
CA SER A 87 12.47 3.67 18.47
C SER A 87 11.43 4.43 17.61
N ASN A 88 11.46 4.26 16.30
CA ASN A 88 10.55 4.92 15.37
C ASN A 88 9.20 4.20 15.21
N ILE A 89 9.08 2.94 15.62
CA ILE A 89 7.91 2.10 15.32
C ILE A 89 6.61 2.72 15.85
N LYS A 90 6.64 3.22 17.09
CA LYS A 90 5.46 3.84 17.70
C LYS A 90 4.96 5.04 16.91
N LEU A 91 5.88 5.90 16.46
CA LEU A 91 5.55 7.07 15.65
C LEU A 91 5.13 6.65 14.24
N LEU A 92 5.78 5.65 13.64
CA LEU A 92 5.42 5.09 12.34
C LEU A 92 3.98 4.55 12.35
N VAL A 93 3.63 3.68 13.29
CA VAL A 93 2.27 3.13 13.40
C VAL A 93 1.24 4.23 13.62
N LYS A 94 1.54 5.20 14.48
CA LYS A 94 0.68 6.36 14.72
C LYS A 94 0.48 7.17 13.43
N THR A 95 1.55 7.51 12.73
CA THR A 95 1.50 8.27 11.47
C THR A 95 0.65 7.56 10.42
N LEU A 96 0.88 6.25 10.22
CA LEU A 96 0.09 5.42 9.30
C LEU A 96 -1.40 5.45 9.65
N THR A 97 -1.71 5.25 10.92
CA THR A 97 -3.10 5.22 11.41
C THR A 97 -3.79 6.57 11.21
N ASP A 98 -3.15 7.65 11.64
CA ASP A 98 -3.72 9.01 11.55
C ASP A 98 -3.92 9.43 10.09
N MET A 99 -2.93 9.18 9.22
CA MET A 99 -3.05 9.50 7.79
C MET A 99 -4.16 8.71 7.12
N THR A 100 -4.27 7.42 7.44
CA THR A 100 -5.32 6.59 6.84
C THR A 100 -6.70 7.04 7.32
N LEU A 101 -6.92 7.23 8.61
CA LEU A 101 -8.21 7.70 9.14
C LEU A 101 -8.61 9.05 8.54
N LYS A 102 -7.66 9.97 8.40
CA LYS A 102 -7.89 11.24 7.73
C LYS A 102 -8.30 11.04 6.28
N TYR A 103 -7.57 10.22 5.54
CA TYR A 103 -7.85 9.91 4.13
C TYR A 103 -9.24 9.27 3.95
N LEU A 104 -9.57 8.28 4.77
CA LEU A 104 -10.88 7.62 4.74
C LEU A 104 -12.03 8.61 4.98
N SER A 105 -11.83 9.58 5.89
CA SER A 105 -12.80 10.64 6.15
C SER A 105 -12.92 11.63 4.99
N GLU A 106 -11.79 12.05 4.39
CA GLU A 106 -11.77 13.01 3.28
C GLU A 106 -12.45 12.49 2.01
N TYR A 107 -12.39 11.18 1.76
CA TYR A 107 -12.91 10.54 0.55
C TYR A 107 -14.16 9.70 0.81
N GLU A 108 -14.77 9.81 1.99
CA GLU A 108 -15.99 9.07 2.37
C GLU A 108 -15.90 7.56 2.07
N VAL A 109 -14.72 6.97 2.30
CA VAL A 109 -14.42 5.58 1.94
C VAL A 109 -15.25 4.56 2.73
N SER A 110 -15.94 4.97 3.78
CA SER A 110 -16.71 4.09 4.67
C SER A 110 -17.91 3.37 4.02
N VAL A 111 -18.30 3.77 2.81
CA VAL A 111 -19.45 3.19 2.11
C VAL A 111 -18.99 2.13 1.11
N GLY A 112 -19.16 0.86 1.44
CA GLY A 112 -18.87 -0.27 0.55
C GLY A 112 -17.45 -0.82 0.59
N SER A 113 -16.54 -0.18 1.33
CA SER A 113 -15.16 -0.62 1.54
C SER A 113 -14.96 -1.10 2.99
N ASP A 114 -13.94 -1.93 3.18
CA ASP A 114 -13.55 -2.47 4.49
C ASP A 114 -12.01 -2.35 4.64
N PRO A 115 -11.50 -1.10 4.79
CA PRO A 115 -10.08 -0.78 4.71
C PRO A 115 -9.20 -1.60 5.64
N GLY A 116 -8.05 -2.03 5.14
CA GLY A 116 -7.08 -2.80 5.90
C GLY A 116 -5.68 -2.22 5.84
N ILE A 117 -5.06 -2.10 7.03
CA ILE A 117 -3.62 -1.90 7.19
C ILE A 117 -3.07 -3.07 7.97
N ALA A 118 -1.95 -3.61 7.50
CA ALA A 118 -1.17 -4.60 8.22
C ALA A 118 0.31 -4.22 8.22
N LEU A 119 0.98 -4.47 9.34
CA LEU A 119 2.42 -4.37 9.45
C LEU A 119 2.99 -5.73 9.80
N VAL A 120 4.12 -6.07 9.18
CA VAL A 120 4.91 -7.26 9.50
C VAL A 120 6.31 -6.78 9.88
N PHE A 121 6.78 -7.19 11.04
CA PHE A 121 8.08 -6.80 11.57
C PHE A 121 9.09 -7.94 11.40
N GLY A 122 10.26 -7.61 10.84
CA GLY A 122 11.28 -8.60 10.49
C GLY A 122 10.99 -9.33 9.20
N ASP A 123 11.42 -10.57 9.07
CA ASP A 123 11.25 -11.38 7.88
C ASP A 123 9.77 -11.70 7.59
N VAL A 124 9.43 -11.74 6.31
CA VAL A 124 8.07 -12.10 5.87
C VAL A 124 7.84 -13.60 6.07
N PRO A 125 6.87 -14.01 6.91
CA PRO A 125 6.57 -15.42 7.14
C PRO A 125 6.09 -16.14 5.88
N LYS A 126 6.45 -17.40 5.71
CA LYS A 126 6.02 -18.25 4.56
C LYS A 126 4.50 -18.39 4.45
N GLU A 127 3.80 -18.27 5.55
CA GLU A 127 2.33 -18.27 5.63
C GLU A 127 1.72 -17.15 4.79
N LEU A 128 2.39 -15.99 4.71
CA LEU A 128 1.93 -14.86 3.91
C LEU A 128 2.14 -15.10 2.41
N SER A 129 3.21 -15.78 2.01
CA SER A 129 3.37 -16.20 0.60
C SER A 129 2.30 -17.21 0.19
N LYS A 130 1.89 -18.11 1.09
CA LYS A 130 0.74 -19.01 0.85
C LYS A 130 -0.57 -18.25 0.76
N LEU A 131 -0.76 -17.22 1.62
CA LEU A 131 -1.92 -16.34 1.56
C LEU A 131 -1.97 -15.61 0.22
N TYR A 132 -0.85 -15.05 -0.26
CA TYR A 132 -0.74 -14.40 -1.56
C TYR A 132 -1.17 -15.35 -2.69
N MET A 133 -0.57 -16.54 -2.77
CA MET A 133 -0.93 -17.53 -3.80
C MET A 133 -2.41 -17.90 -3.77
N LYS A 134 -2.99 -18.04 -2.57
CA LYS A 134 -4.42 -18.29 -2.44
C LYS A 134 -5.26 -17.10 -2.90
N ALA A 135 -4.87 -15.87 -2.54
CA ALA A 135 -5.58 -14.66 -2.90
C ALA A 135 -5.50 -14.31 -4.40
N LEU A 136 -4.56 -14.90 -5.15
CA LEU A 136 -4.49 -14.77 -6.62
C LEU A 136 -5.62 -15.52 -7.35
N THR A 137 -6.05 -16.64 -6.82
CA THR A 137 -6.88 -17.60 -7.55
C THR A 137 -8.21 -17.91 -6.89
N ASP A 138 -8.36 -17.59 -5.59
CA ASP A 138 -9.44 -18.07 -4.77
C ASP A 138 -10.01 -16.98 -3.87
N TYR A 139 -11.17 -17.24 -3.29
CA TYR A 139 -11.73 -16.44 -2.21
C TYR A 139 -11.09 -16.84 -0.88
N VAL A 140 -10.52 -15.87 -0.19
CA VAL A 140 -9.93 -16.08 1.13
C VAL A 140 -10.94 -15.77 2.23
N HIS A 141 -11.35 -16.79 2.97
CA HIS A 141 -12.27 -16.67 4.10
C HIS A 141 -11.60 -15.98 5.29
N ARG A 142 -12.36 -15.23 6.06
CA ARG A 142 -11.89 -14.55 7.29
C ARG A 142 -11.24 -15.51 8.29
N ASP A 143 -11.76 -16.74 8.41
CA ASP A 143 -11.19 -17.74 9.32
C ASP A 143 -9.76 -18.13 8.94
N TYR A 144 -9.44 -18.13 7.63
CA TYR A 144 -8.07 -18.35 7.17
C TYR A 144 -7.13 -17.23 7.64
N LEU A 145 -7.58 -15.98 7.55
CA LEU A 145 -6.84 -14.82 8.09
C LEU A 145 -6.65 -14.96 9.61
N LEU A 146 -7.69 -15.27 10.36
CA LEU A 146 -7.62 -15.44 11.82
C LEU A 146 -6.64 -16.55 12.22
N ASN A 147 -6.61 -17.66 11.48
CA ASN A 147 -5.64 -18.74 11.69
C ASN A 147 -4.19 -18.29 11.46
N ILE A 148 -3.93 -17.43 10.45
CA ILE A 148 -2.61 -16.84 10.24
C ILE A 148 -2.25 -15.94 11.42
N LEU A 149 -3.13 -15.03 11.77
CA LEU A 149 -2.88 -14.06 12.85
C LEU A 149 -2.66 -14.77 14.21
N ASN A 150 -3.32 -15.89 14.46
CA ASN A 150 -3.13 -16.66 15.69
C ASN A 150 -1.78 -17.40 15.75
N LYS A 151 -1.18 -17.70 14.60
CA LYS A 151 0.11 -18.41 14.52
C LYS A 151 1.31 -17.50 14.51
N LEU A 152 1.16 -16.26 14.05
CA LEU A 152 2.25 -15.32 13.86
C LEU A 152 2.15 -14.20 14.90
N ASP A 153 3.25 -13.89 15.54
CA ASP A 153 3.36 -12.88 16.60
C ASP A 153 4.03 -11.57 16.15
N ASN A 154 4.45 -11.51 14.88
CA ASN A 154 5.11 -10.35 14.27
C ASN A 154 4.19 -9.52 13.36
N ILE A 155 2.88 -9.68 13.47
CA ILE A 155 1.89 -8.96 12.65
C ILE A 155 1.05 -8.02 13.52
N GLU A 156 0.97 -6.75 13.09
CA GLU A 156 0.12 -5.72 13.69
C GLU A 156 -0.95 -5.24 12.70
N THR A 157 -2.17 -5.00 13.21
CA THR A 157 -3.31 -4.48 12.41
C THR A 157 -3.94 -3.29 13.13
N PRO A 158 -3.39 -2.07 12.97
CA PRO A 158 -3.74 -0.93 13.81
C PRO A 158 -5.20 -0.47 13.67
N LEU A 159 -5.83 -0.66 12.52
CA LEU A 159 -7.26 -0.35 12.30
C LEU A 159 -8.21 -1.49 12.71
N GLY A 160 -7.69 -2.62 13.20
CA GLY A 160 -8.47 -3.81 13.49
C GLY A 160 -8.38 -4.86 12.38
N ILE A 161 -9.21 -5.91 12.50
CA ILE A 161 -9.22 -7.04 11.55
C ILE A 161 -10.41 -6.88 10.61
N SER A 162 -10.15 -6.24 9.47
CA SER A 162 -11.07 -6.01 8.36
C SER A 162 -10.84 -7.01 7.21
N ARG A 163 -11.68 -6.98 6.19
CA ARG A 163 -11.47 -7.74 4.95
C ARG A 163 -10.23 -7.27 4.19
N GLY A 164 -9.97 -5.95 4.16
CA GLY A 164 -8.79 -5.38 3.53
C GLY A 164 -7.47 -5.86 4.15
N VAL A 165 -7.47 -6.36 5.40
CA VAL A 165 -6.25 -6.97 5.99
C VAL A 165 -5.83 -8.23 5.23
N ILE A 166 -6.75 -8.95 4.57
CA ILE A 166 -6.43 -10.12 3.74
C ILE A 166 -5.56 -9.68 2.57
N GLY A 167 -6.00 -8.67 1.81
CA GLY A 167 -5.25 -8.17 0.66
C GLY A 167 -3.95 -7.46 1.08
N ALA A 168 -3.97 -6.71 2.17
CA ALA A 168 -2.79 -6.07 2.74
C ALA A 168 -1.68 -7.09 3.08
N LEU A 169 -2.02 -8.18 3.78
CA LEU A 169 -1.09 -9.27 4.10
C LEU A 169 -0.70 -10.10 2.88
N ALA A 170 -1.62 -10.30 1.93
CA ALA A 170 -1.31 -10.97 0.66
C ALA A 170 -0.30 -10.17 -0.15
N ALA A 171 -0.41 -8.84 -0.20
CA ALA A 171 0.57 -7.99 -0.87
C ALA A 171 1.95 -8.04 -0.21
N ILE A 172 2.02 -8.06 1.12
CA ILE A 172 3.28 -8.29 1.83
C ILE A 172 3.86 -9.67 1.47
N GLY A 173 3.02 -10.68 1.34
CA GLY A 173 3.40 -12.05 1.01
C GLY A 173 3.86 -12.27 -0.44
N TRP A 174 3.69 -11.29 -1.34
CA TRP A 174 4.25 -11.34 -2.68
C TRP A 174 5.79 -11.46 -2.60
N PRO A 175 6.39 -12.48 -3.25
CA PRO A 175 7.82 -12.71 -3.15
C PRO A 175 8.59 -11.65 -3.95
N GLN A 176 9.45 -10.89 -3.27
CA GLN A 176 10.34 -9.93 -3.91
C GLN A 176 11.23 -10.63 -4.95
N GLY A 177 11.53 -9.94 -6.04
CA GLY A 177 12.31 -10.50 -7.15
C GLY A 177 11.53 -11.43 -8.08
N SER A 178 10.21 -11.58 -7.86
CA SER A 178 9.32 -12.20 -8.83
C SER A 178 9.14 -11.31 -10.05
N ASP A 179 8.53 -11.88 -11.11
CA ASP A 179 8.19 -11.15 -12.32
C ASP A 179 7.32 -9.93 -12.00
N CYS A 180 7.80 -8.75 -12.39
CA CYS A 180 7.15 -7.48 -12.15
C CYS A 180 7.47 -6.48 -13.26
N THR A 181 6.63 -5.47 -13.40
CA THR A 181 6.84 -4.33 -14.30
C THR A 181 6.92 -3.05 -13.45
N TYR A 182 7.64 -2.07 -13.96
CA TYR A 182 7.64 -0.72 -13.40
C TYR A 182 6.58 0.12 -14.11
N GLU A 183 5.75 0.80 -13.34
CA GLU A 183 4.68 1.66 -13.86
C GLU A 183 4.82 3.05 -13.24
N LEU A 184 4.64 4.09 -14.07
CA LEU A 184 4.48 5.45 -13.60
C LEU A 184 3.01 5.68 -13.26
N LEU A 185 2.73 6.05 -12.00
CA LEU A 185 1.40 6.46 -11.57
C LEU A 185 1.35 7.98 -11.44
N ALA A 186 0.47 8.61 -12.22
CA ALA A 186 0.21 10.03 -12.13
C ALA A 186 -1.16 10.27 -11.49
N TYR A 187 -1.20 11.19 -10.52
CA TYR A 187 -2.43 11.55 -9.82
C TYR A 187 -2.94 12.90 -10.30
N ARG A 188 -4.25 13.08 -10.28
CA ARG A 188 -4.86 14.36 -10.66
C ARG A 188 -4.37 15.50 -9.77
N VAL A 189 -4.12 16.65 -10.38
CA VAL A 189 -3.80 17.89 -9.65
C VAL A 189 -5.01 18.35 -8.83
N LEU A 190 -6.22 18.23 -9.39
CA LEU A 190 -7.47 18.57 -8.71
C LEU A 190 -8.17 17.29 -8.23
N ARG A 191 -8.54 17.27 -6.94
CA ARG A 191 -9.22 16.13 -6.32
C ARG A 191 -10.63 15.91 -6.91
N GLY A 192 -10.91 14.70 -7.28
CA GLY A 192 -12.22 14.09 -7.39
C GLY A 192 -13.01 14.40 -8.67
N VAL A 193 -13.33 15.63 -8.98
CA VAL A 193 -14.26 15.99 -10.05
C VAL A 193 -13.60 16.93 -11.05
N GLY A 194 -13.76 16.67 -12.37
CA GLY A 194 -13.26 17.53 -13.42
C GLY A 194 -12.23 16.86 -14.33
N GLU A 195 -11.53 17.67 -15.14
CA GLU A 195 -10.52 17.19 -16.06
C GLU A 195 -9.38 16.46 -15.33
N ARG A 196 -8.86 15.43 -15.96
CA ARG A 196 -7.68 14.68 -15.47
C ARG A 196 -6.42 15.46 -15.82
N CYS A 197 -6.22 16.57 -15.13
CA CYS A 197 -5.01 17.37 -15.26
C CYS A 197 -3.87 16.72 -14.48
N VAL A 198 -2.83 16.32 -15.18
CA VAL A 198 -1.58 15.83 -14.61
C VAL A 198 -0.51 16.88 -14.86
N ASP A 199 0.38 17.10 -13.91
CA ASP A 199 1.53 17.98 -14.06
C ASP A 199 2.49 17.37 -15.08
N LYS A 200 2.55 17.96 -16.28
CA LYS A 200 3.43 17.55 -17.39
C LYS A 200 4.90 17.50 -16.98
N ASP A 201 5.36 18.50 -16.25
CA ASP A 201 6.77 18.58 -15.86
C ASP A 201 7.16 17.48 -14.90
N SER A 202 6.26 17.07 -14.01
CA SER A 202 6.49 15.94 -13.10
C SER A 202 6.64 14.62 -13.86
N VAL A 203 5.82 14.38 -14.89
CA VAL A 203 5.89 13.17 -15.74
C VAL A 203 7.18 13.18 -16.56
N LYS A 204 7.49 14.31 -17.21
CA LYS A 204 8.72 14.51 -18.00
C LYS A 204 9.97 14.25 -17.16
N ASN A 205 10.02 14.83 -15.96
CA ASN A 205 11.15 14.63 -15.05
C ASN A 205 11.25 13.16 -14.57
N ALA A 206 10.14 12.50 -14.32
CA ALA A 206 10.12 11.08 -13.94
C ALA A 206 10.60 10.20 -15.09
N ASP A 207 10.13 10.43 -16.30
CA ASP A 207 10.52 9.68 -17.51
C ASP A 207 12.04 9.78 -17.76
N LEU A 208 12.62 11.00 -17.62
CA LEU A 208 14.06 11.21 -17.73
C LEU A 208 14.85 10.57 -16.59
N LYS A 209 14.38 10.74 -15.35
CA LYS A 209 15.10 10.27 -14.15
C LYS A 209 15.11 8.76 -14.02
N TYR A 210 14.06 8.10 -14.46
CA TYR A 210 13.86 6.65 -14.31
C TYR A 210 13.84 5.91 -15.64
N SER A 211 14.51 6.46 -16.67
CA SER A 211 14.56 5.92 -18.04
C SER A 211 15.07 4.47 -18.15
N GLU A 212 15.75 3.95 -17.13
CA GLU A 212 16.16 2.54 -17.06
C GLU A 212 14.98 1.59 -16.76
N TYR A 213 13.92 2.11 -16.14
CA TYR A 213 12.77 1.31 -15.67
C TYR A 213 11.48 1.62 -16.40
N ILE A 214 11.30 2.89 -16.79
CA ILE A 214 10.10 3.39 -17.45
C ILE A 214 10.46 4.16 -18.71
N PHE A 215 9.60 4.10 -19.72
CA PHE A 215 9.78 4.83 -20.97
C PHE A 215 8.43 5.05 -21.65
N ASN A 216 8.40 5.93 -22.64
CA ASN A 216 7.20 6.25 -23.42
C ASN A 216 6.04 6.83 -22.58
N ASN A 217 6.36 7.59 -21.54
CA ASN A 217 5.33 8.30 -20.77
C ASN A 217 5.12 9.73 -21.29
N TYR A 218 6.09 10.23 -22.03
CA TYR A 218 6.11 11.58 -22.58
C TYR A 218 6.81 11.60 -23.94
N ASP A 219 6.16 12.23 -24.93
CA ASP A 219 6.80 12.54 -26.22
C ASP A 219 7.50 13.88 -26.12
N HIS A 220 8.83 13.85 -26.15
CA HIS A 220 9.68 15.03 -26.02
C HIS A 220 9.74 15.89 -27.32
N GLU A 221 9.44 15.30 -28.48
CA GLU A 221 9.43 15.99 -29.76
C GLU A 221 8.11 16.75 -29.93
N GLU A 222 6.99 16.10 -29.64
CA GLU A 222 5.66 16.66 -29.81
C GLU A 222 5.13 17.37 -28.53
N ASP A 223 5.87 17.34 -27.42
CA ASP A 223 5.49 17.91 -26.12
C ASP A 223 4.14 17.35 -25.57
N VAL A 224 3.91 16.05 -25.71
CA VAL A 224 2.64 15.39 -25.39
C VAL A 224 2.81 14.30 -24.32
N LEU A 225 1.86 14.24 -23.38
CA LEU A 225 1.74 13.13 -22.44
C LEU A 225 1.21 11.87 -23.15
N LEU A 226 1.90 10.76 -23.00
CA LEU A 226 1.52 9.45 -23.55
C LEU A 226 0.83 8.57 -22.50
N ILE A 227 0.69 9.03 -21.27
CA ILE A 227 -0.04 8.32 -20.22
C ILE A 227 -1.54 8.30 -20.51
N THR A 228 -2.13 7.13 -20.40
CA THR A 228 -3.58 6.95 -20.54
C THR A 228 -4.25 6.89 -19.17
N PRO A 229 -5.43 7.52 -19.01
CA PRO A 229 -6.20 7.35 -17.78
C PRO A 229 -6.63 5.89 -17.63
N HIS A 230 -6.35 5.31 -16.47
CA HIS A 230 -6.81 3.97 -16.13
C HIS A 230 -8.23 4.06 -15.59
N SER A 231 -9.23 3.85 -16.43
CA SER A 231 -10.67 3.93 -16.12
C SER A 231 -11.19 5.35 -15.76
N ASN A 232 -12.45 5.44 -15.38
CA ASN A 232 -13.11 6.68 -14.93
C ASN A 232 -12.95 6.93 -13.42
N ASP A 233 -11.86 6.50 -12.85
CA ASP A 233 -11.62 6.65 -11.42
C ASP A 233 -11.55 8.12 -11.01
N PRO A 234 -12.11 8.49 -9.85
CA PRO A 234 -12.16 9.89 -9.39
C PRO A 234 -10.85 10.41 -8.80
N VAL A 235 -9.78 9.60 -8.78
CA VAL A 235 -8.45 9.99 -8.25
C VAL A 235 -7.44 10.12 -9.35
#